data_fc6a2a625ce162e7ca42c8d393656763
#
_entry.id   fc6a2a625ce162e7ca42c8d393656763
#
_cell.length_a   1.000
_cell.length_b   1.000
_cell.length_c   1.000
_cell.angle_alpha   90.00
_cell.angle_beta   90.00
_cell.angle_gamma   90.00
#
_symmetry.space_group_name_H-M   'P 1'
#
loop_
_entity.id
_entity.type
_entity.pdbx_description
1 polymer ?
#
loop_
_entity_poly.entity_id
_entity_poly.type
_entity_poly.pdbx_seq_one_letter_code
_entity_poly.pdbx_strand_id
1 'polypeptide(L)'
;MSNNQSDIGLIGLAVMGENLVLNMESKGFSVSVYNRTAAVTEKFAESRAKGKNIFPAKSLEEFVSSLARPRKAMIMVKAGAPVDAVIEQLIPLLEKGDIIIDGGNSLWTDTQRREKYLKEKGLHYVGSGVSGGEEGALKGPSIMPGGSKESWESVGPIFRKIAAIVDGEPCCRHMGPDGAGHYVKMVHNGIEYGDMQLICEAYAILKT
;
A
#
# COMPACT_ATOMS: atom_id res chain seq x y z
N MET A 1 -2.64 29.59 9.27
CA MET A 1 -2.68 28.18 9.64
C MET A 1 -2.08 27.43 8.47
N SER A 2 -0.87 26.88 8.60
CA SER A 2 -0.27 26.08 7.54
C SER A 2 -1.14 24.84 7.36
N ASN A 3 -1.77 24.70 6.20
CA ASN A 3 -2.46 23.46 5.80
C ASN A 3 -1.39 22.38 5.64
N ASN A 4 -1.01 21.74 6.74
CA ASN A 4 -0.09 20.63 6.72
C ASN A 4 -0.89 19.39 6.30
N GLN A 5 -1.13 19.27 4.98
CA GLN A 5 -1.77 18.09 4.40
C GLN A 5 -0.73 16.98 4.25
N SER A 6 -1.16 15.76 4.48
CA SER A 6 -0.29 14.58 4.36
C SER A 6 -0.05 14.21 2.88
N ASP A 7 1.17 13.81 2.57
CA ASP A 7 1.58 13.40 1.21
C ASP A 7 0.88 12.15 0.73
N ILE A 8 0.56 11.24 1.66
CA ILE A 8 -0.10 9.96 1.42
C ILE A 8 -0.87 9.54 2.67
N GLY A 9 -1.93 8.76 2.50
CA GLY A 9 -2.65 8.13 3.60
C GLY A 9 -2.60 6.61 3.53
N LEU A 10 -2.72 5.94 4.69
CA LEU A 10 -2.79 4.49 4.77
C LEU A 10 -3.95 4.03 5.67
N ILE A 11 -4.78 3.15 5.12
CA ILE A 11 -5.91 2.52 5.77
C ILE A 11 -5.57 1.06 6.10
N GLY A 12 -5.65 0.70 7.38
CA GLY A 12 -5.37 -0.66 7.85
C GLY A 12 -4.02 -0.78 8.55
N LEU A 13 -4.05 -0.66 9.87
CA LEU A 13 -2.90 -0.68 10.76
C LEU A 13 -2.68 -2.07 11.38
N ALA A 14 -2.54 -3.07 10.52
CA ALA A 14 -1.91 -4.33 10.89
C ALA A 14 -0.38 -4.21 10.72
N VAL A 15 0.37 -5.27 11.05
CA VAL A 15 1.84 -5.26 11.06
C VAL A 15 2.45 -4.64 9.80
N MET A 16 1.99 -5.03 8.61
CA MET A 16 2.51 -4.48 7.35
C MET A 16 2.16 -2.99 7.18
N GLY A 17 0.94 -2.59 7.51
CA GLY A 17 0.48 -1.20 7.39
C GLY A 17 1.26 -0.27 8.32
N GLU A 18 1.41 -0.62 9.59
CA GLU A 18 2.21 0.17 10.54
C GLU A 18 3.66 0.35 10.07
N ASN A 19 4.29 -0.74 9.60
CA ASN A 19 5.67 -0.70 9.16
C ASN A 19 5.86 0.14 7.89
N LEU A 20 4.94 0.06 6.92
CA LEU A 20 4.97 0.94 5.75
C LEU A 20 4.79 2.41 6.10
N VAL A 21 3.90 2.74 7.04
CA VAL A 21 3.72 4.11 7.53
C VAL A 21 5.02 4.64 8.14
N LEU A 22 5.66 3.85 9.01
CA LEU A 22 6.93 4.24 9.64
C LEU A 22 8.06 4.37 8.62
N ASN A 23 8.10 3.52 7.60
CA ASN A 23 9.05 3.63 6.50
C ASN A 23 8.82 4.94 5.72
N MET A 24 7.59 5.23 5.29
CA MET A 24 7.26 6.47 4.60
C MET A 24 7.68 7.71 5.41
N GLU A 25 7.33 7.74 6.69
CA GLU A 25 7.69 8.85 7.59
C GLU A 25 9.21 8.99 7.74
N SER A 26 9.94 7.90 7.91
CA SER A 26 11.40 7.90 8.02
C SER A 26 12.11 8.44 6.76
N LYS A 27 11.43 8.39 5.62
CA LYS A 27 11.90 8.95 4.35
C LYS A 27 11.45 10.40 4.14
N GLY A 28 10.80 11.01 5.14
CA GLY A 28 10.44 12.42 5.16
C GLY A 28 9.05 12.73 4.61
N PHE A 29 8.19 11.73 4.38
CA PHE A 29 6.80 11.96 4.01
C PHE A 29 5.92 12.18 5.24
N SER A 30 4.94 13.06 5.11
CA SER A 30 3.83 13.17 6.05
C SER A 30 2.76 12.12 5.71
N VAL A 31 2.31 11.37 6.71
CA VAL A 31 1.41 10.23 6.47
C VAL A 31 0.17 10.34 7.35
N SER A 32 -1.02 10.30 6.74
CA SER A 32 -2.28 10.11 7.48
C SER A 32 -2.58 8.64 7.64
N VAL A 33 -3.11 8.27 8.79
CA VAL A 33 -3.46 6.88 9.07
C VAL A 33 -4.88 6.75 9.59
N TYR A 34 -5.55 5.68 9.15
CA TYR A 34 -6.87 5.34 9.62
C TYR A 34 -7.03 3.83 9.75
N ASN A 35 -7.73 3.41 10.80
CA ASN A 35 -8.15 2.03 10.95
C ASN A 35 -9.61 1.98 11.42
N ARG A 36 -10.40 1.07 10.86
CA ARG A 36 -11.83 0.91 11.19
C ARG A 36 -12.09 0.78 12.70
N THR A 37 -11.19 0.13 13.42
CA THR A 37 -11.21 0.06 14.89
C THR A 37 -10.38 1.20 15.44
N ALA A 38 -11.01 2.23 15.98
CA ALA A 38 -10.36 3.47 16.43
C ALA A 38 -9.24 3.20 17.45
N ALA A 39 -9.43 2.29 18.39
CA ALA A 39 -8.43 1.92 19.39
C ALA A 39 -7.09 1.46 18.78
N VAL A 40 -7.10 0.90 17.56
CA VAL A 40 -5.86 0.52 16.86
C VAL A 40 -5.11 1.76 16.41
N THR A 41 -5.80 2.76 15.85
CA THR A 41 -5.20 4.04 15.45
C THR A 41 -4.65 4.79 16.66
N GLU A 42 -5.40 4.86 17.75
CA GLU A 42 -4.99 5.50 19.00
C GLU A 42 -3.74 4.83 19.58
N LYS A 43 -3.76 3.50 19.71
CA LYS A 43 -2.60 2.74 20.21
C LYS A 43 -1.35 2.97 19.36
N PHE A 44 -1.48 2.97 18.04
CA PHE A 44 -0.37 3.24 17.14
C PHE A 44 0.16 4.67 17.31
N ALA A 45 -0.72 5.66 17.40
CA ALA A 45 -0.36 7.06 17.58
C ALA A 45 0.38 7.31 18.91
N GLU A 46 -0.07 6.68 19.99
CA GLU A 46 0.51 6.83 21.34
C GLU A 46 1.82 6.05 21.53
N SER A 47 2.09 5.06 20.67
CA SER A 47 3.27 4.20 20.77
C SER A 47 4.28 4.47 19.64
N ARG A 48 4.22 3.70 18.56
CA ARG A 48 5.22 3.68 17.47
C ARG A 48 5.23 4.96 16.62
N ALA A 49 4.10 5.68 16.54
CA ALA A 49 3.97 6.94 15.80
C ALA A 49 4.18 8.18 16.66
N LYS A 50 4.41 8.03 17.95
CA LYS A 50 4.57 9.17 18.88
C LYS A 50 5.73 10.08 18.48
N GLY A 51 5.44 11.37 18.30
CA GLY A 51 6.45 12.38 17.93
C GLY A 51 6.86 12.36 16.46
N LYS A 52 6.19 11.59 15.62
CA LYS A 52 6.44 11.46 14.17
C LYS A 52 5.47 12.31 13.36
N ASN A 53 5.82 12.55 12.11
CA ASN A 53 4.96 13.29 11.17
C ASN A 53 3.84 12.39 10.62
N ILE A 54 3.06 11.82 11.54
CA ILE A 54 1.95 10.90 11.26
C ILE A 54 0.68 11.48 11.85
N PHE A 55 -0.37 11.63 11.03
CA PHE A 55 -1.67 12.14 11.45
C PHE A 55 -2.67 11.01 11.67
N PRO A 56 -3.08 10.72 12.92
CA PRO A 56 -4.08 9.69 13.21
C PRO A 56 -5.49 10.24 13.03
N ALA A 57 -6.15 9.88 11.94
CA ALA A 57 -7.53 10.29 11.67
C ALA A 57 -8.54 9.45 12.46
N LYS A 58 -9.58 10.12 12.97
CA LYS A 58 -10.64 9.50 13.77
C LYS A 58 -11.79 8.97 12.92
N SER A 59 -11.94 9.49 11.71
CA SER A 59 -12.94 9.06 10.73
C SER A 59 -12.34 8.99 9.32
N LEU A 60 -13.07 8.37 8.40
CA LEU A 60 -12.64 8.28 7.01
C LEU A 60 -12.70 9.64 6.30
N GLU A 61 -13.66 10.49 6.69
CA GLU A 61 -13.79 11.87 6.21
C GLU A 61 -12.59 12.73 6.66
N GLU A 62 -12.21 12.62 7.93
CA GLU A 62 -11.03 13.29 8.47
C GLU A 62 -9.75 12.81 7.77
N PHE A 63 -9.63 11.49 7.56
CA PHE A 63 -8.53 10.90 6.82
C PHE A 63 -8.41 11.48 5.40
N VAL A 64 -9.49 11.47 4.63
CA VAL A 64 -9.48 11.97 3.25
C VAL A 64 -9.22 13.47 3.19
N SER A 65 -9.81 14.26 4.09
CA SER A 65 -9.63 15.71 4.13
C SER A 65 -8.20 16.12 4.52
N SER A 66 -7.47 15.27 5.23
CA SER A 66 -6.08 15.50 5.61
C SER A 66 -5.06 15.27 4.49
N LEU A 67 -5.46 14.70 3.35
CA LEU A 67 -4.58 14.36 2.24
C LEU A 67 -4.39 15.52 1.25
N ALA A 68 -3.14 15.72 0.81
CA ALA A 68 -2.83 16.64 -0.29
C ALA A 68 -3.31 16.08 -1.64
N ARG A 69 -3.76 16.99 -2.53
CA ARG A 69 -4.23 16.63 -3.88
C ARG A 69 -3.06 16.52 -4.88
N PRO A 70 -3.17 15.57 -5.83
CA PRO A 70 -4.15 14.48 -5.88
C PRO A 70 -3.98 13.57 -4.66
N ARG A 71 -5.10 13.25 -3.99
CA ARG A 71 -5.09 12.44 -2.78
C ARG A 71 -4.62 11.03 -3.10
N LYS A 72 -3.81 10.46 -2.22
CA LYS A 72 -3.26 9.11 -2.35
C LYS A 72 -3.67 8.31 -1.11
N ALA A 73 -4.67 7.44 -1.27
CA ALA A 73 -5.19 6.61 -0.19
C ALA A 73 -4.76 5.16 -0.40
N MET A 74 -3.80 4.68 0.38
CA MET A 74 -3.32 3.30 0.34
C MET A 74 -4.15 2.41 1.26
N ILE A 75 -4.60 1.27 0.74
CA ILE A 75 -5.40 0.27 1.45
C ILE A 75 -4.50 -0.94 1.77
N MET A 76 -4.39 -1.26 3.05
CA MET A 76 -3.65 -2.42 3.58
C MET A 76 -4.59 -3.30 4.40
N VAL A 77 -5.64 -3.81 3.78
CA VAL A 77 -6.63 -4.70 4.40
C VAL A 77 -6.60 -6.08 3.76
N LYS A 78 -7.35 -7.03 4.34
CA LYS A 78 -7.49 -8.37 3.76
C LYS A 78 -8.06 -8.28 2.34
N ALA A 79 -7.46 -9.01 1.41
CA ALA A 79 -7.90 -9.08 0.00
C ALA A 79 -9.35 -9.59 -0.13
N GLY A 80 -9.97 -9.27 -1.26
CA GLY A 80 -11.35 -9.64 -1.57
C GLY A 80 -12.36 -8.57 -1.13
N ALA A 81 -13.53 -8.98 -0.65
CA ALA A 81 -14.63 -8.10 -0.26
C ALA A 81 -14.28 -6.95 0.70
N PRO A 82 -13.35 -7.10 1.67
CA PRO A 82 -12.94 -5.96 2.49
C PRO A 82 -12.34 -4.80 1.71
N VAL A 83 -11.60 -5.06 0.62
CA VAL A 83 -11.07 -4.00 -0.25
C VAL A 83 -12.20 -3.28 -0.97
N ASP A 84 -13.17 -4.03 -1.52
CA ASP A 84 -14.34 -3.44 -2.18
C ASP A 84 -15.15 -2.57 -1.20
N ALA A 85 -15.34 -3.02 0.03
CA ALA A 85 -16.06 -2.26 1.06
C ALA A 85 -15.36 -0.93 1.43
N VAL A 86 -14.03 -0.90 1.46
CA VAL A 86 -13.27 0.34 1.70
C VAL A 86 -13.36 1.27 0.49
N ILE A 87 -13.26 0.73 -0.72
CA ILE A 87 -13.41 1.50 -1.97
C ILE A 87 -14.77 2.22 -2.00
N GLU A 88 -15.87 1.50 -1.71
CA GLU A 88 -17.21 2.10 -1.70
C GLU A 88 -17.36 3.24 -0.67
N GLN A 89 -16.68 3.15 0.47
CA GLN A 89 -16.69 4.21 1.47
C GLN A 89 -15.82 5.41 1.04
N LEU A 90 -14.76 5.19 0.26
CA LEU A 90 -13.88 6.25 -0.22
C LEU A 90 -14.48 7.04 -1.39
N ILE A 91 -15.20 6.39 -2.29
CA ILE A 91 -15.75 7.03 -3.50
C ILE A 91 -16.48 8.34 -3.23
N PRO A 92 -17.42 8.45 -2.27
CA PRO A 92 -18.13 9.70 -2.02
C PRO A 92 -17.27 10.81 -1.42
N LEU A 93 -16.08 10.51 -0.92
CA LEU A 93 -15.17 11.44 -0.25
C LEU A 93 -14.04 11.90 -1.17
N LEU A 94 -13.74 11.16 -2.23
CA LEU A 94 -12.68 11.43 -3.19
C LEU A 94 -13.19 12.26 -4.37
N GLU A 95 -12.28 12.92 -5.05
CA GLU A 95 -12.55 13.76 -6.21
C GLU A 95 -11.82 13.24 -7.44
N LYS A 96 -12.24 13.70 -8.61
CA LYS A 96 -11.62 13.34 -9.89
C LYS A 96 -10.09 13.55 -9.84
N GLY A 97 -9.34 12.53 -10.23
CA GLY A 97 -7.87 12.54 -10.24
C GLY A 97 -7.24 12.01 -8.95
N ASP A 98 -8.03 11.79 -7.88
CA ASP A 98 -7.52 11.14 -6.67
C ASP A 98 -7.21 9.66 -6.93
N ILE A 99 -6.34 9.07 -6.12
CA ILE A 99 -5.72 7.77 -6.34
C ILE A 99 -6.01 6.85 -5.15
N ILE A 100 -6.61 5.71 -5.41
CA ILE A 100 -6.70 4.59 -4.47
C ILE A 100 -5.58 3.61 -4.80
N ILE A 101 -4.82 3.20 -3.78
CA ILE A 101 -3.71 2.25 -3.90
C ILE A 101 -4.07 1.00 -3.09
N ASP A 102 -4.15 -0.14 -3.74
CA ASP A 102 -4.32 -1.44 -3.08
C ASP A 102 -2.95 -2.09 -2.90
N GLY A 103 -2.43 -2.05 -1.69
CA GLY A 103 -1.13 -2.64 -1.32
C GLY A 103 -1.24 -4.07 -0.75
N GLY A 104 -2.45 -4.63 -0.71
CA GLY A 104 -2.71 -5.99 -0.28
C GLY A 104 -2.32 -7.05 -1.32
N ASN A 105 -2.52 -8.31 -0.98
CA ASN A 105 -2.33 -9.43 -1.91
C ASN A 105 -3.63 -9.73 -2.68
N SER A 106 -4.17 -8.73 -3.36
CA SER A 106 -5.40 -8.88 -4.15
C SER A 106 -5.16 -9.73 -5.41
N LEU A 107 -6.19 -10.46 -5.82
CA LEU A 107 -6.19 -11.17 -7.09
C LEU A 107 -6.15 -10.14 -8.23
N TRP A 108 -5.26 -10.34 -9.19
CA TRP A 108 -5.04 -9.39 -10.29
C TRP A 108 -6.30 -9.12 -11.15
N THR A 109 -7.18 -10.12 -11.32
CA THR A 109 -8.46 -9.94 -12.01
C THR A 109 -9.43 -9.04 -11.25
N ASP A 110 -9.43 -9.11 -9.91
CA ASP A 110 -10.19 -8.16 -9.08
C ASP A 110 -9.66 -6.74 -9.21
N THR A 111 -8.33 -6.60 -9.33
CA THR A 111 -7.68 -5.32 -9.55
C THR A 111 -8.10 -4.69 -10.87
N GLN A 112 -8.16 -5.48 -11.96
CA GLN A 112 -8.67 -5.03 -13.25
C GLN A 112 -10.13 -4.56 -13.17
N ARG A 113 -10.98 -5.34 -12.49
CA ARG A 113 -12.39 -4.99 -12.27
C ARG A 113 -12.52 -3.66 -11.51
N ARG A 114 -11.76 -3.49 -10.43
CA ARG A 114 -11.75 -2.29 -9.59
C ARG A 114 -11.25 -1.07 -10.36
N GLU A 115 -10.17 -1.21 -11.11
CA GLU A 115 -9.62 -0.13 -11.93
C GLU A 115 -10.63 0.36 -12.96
N LYS A 116 -11.27 -0.54 -13.71
CA LYS A 116 -12.32 -0.19 -14.66
C LYS A 116 -13.48 0.57 -13.99
N TYR A 117 -13.96 0.07 -12.86
CA TYR A 117 -15.04 0.67 -12.09
C TYR A 117 -14.70 2.08 -11.59
N LEU A 118 -13.50 2.28 -11.04
CA LEU A 118 -13.06 3.56 -10.52
C LEU A 118 -12.74 4.57 -11.63
N LYS A 119 -12.24 4.12 -12.75
CA LYS A 119 -12.02 4.95 -13.95
C LYS A 119 -13.31 5.60 -14.44
N GLU A 120 -14.43 4.89 -14.41
CA GLU A 120 -15.76 5.44 -14.75
C GLU A 120 -16.20 6.56 -13.79
N LYS A 121 -15.63 6.59 -12.57
CA LYS A 121 -15.87 7.65 -11.58
C LYS A 121 -14.80 8.77 -11.63
N GLY A 122 -13.84 8.67 -12.56
CA GLY A 122 -12.74 9.63 -12.71
C GLY A 122 -11.63 9.48 -11.67
N LEU A 123 -11.58 8.35 -10.96
CA LEU A 123 -10.55 8.01 -9.98
C LEU A 123 -9.49 7.11 -10.60
N HIS A 124 -8.26 7.19 -10.08
CA HIS A 124 -7.19 6.27 -10.42
C HIS A 124 -7.12 5.11 -9.43
N TYR A 125 -6.70 3.95 -9.91
CA TYR A 125 -6.45 2.78 -9.08
C TYR A 125 -5.07 2.19 -9.37
N VAL A 126 -4.33 1.88 -8.31
CA VAL A 126 -3.00 1.28 -8.39
C VAL A 126 -3.02 -0.02 -7.59
N GLY A 127 -2.96 -1.15 -8.27
CA GLY A 127 -2.72 -2.43 -7.61
C GLY A 127 -1.22 -2.63 -7.43
N SER A 128 -0.75 -2.70 -6.19
CA SER A 128 0.68 -2.76 -5.89
C SER A 128 1.03 -3.96 -5.03
N GLY A 129 1.78 -4.89 -5.60
CA GLY A 129 2.45 -5.91 -4.80
C GLY A 129 3.51 -5.29 -3.88
N VAL A 130 3.54 -5.74 -2.63
CA VAL A 130 4.57 -5.37 -1.64
C VAL A 130 5.19 -6.64 -1.09
N SER A 131 6.52 -6.76 -1.17
CA SER A 131 7.27 -7.93 -0.71
C SER A 131 8.42 -7.54 0.21
N GLY A 132 8.71 -8.39 1.20
CA GLY A 132 9.78 -8.20 2.17
C GLY A 132 9.38 -8.54 3.61
N GLY A 133 8.15 -8.98 3.83
CA GLY A 133 7.62 -9.26 5.16
C GLY A 133 7.62 -8.05 6.08
N GLU A 134 7.58 -8.30 7.37
CA GLU A 134 7.52 -7.24 8.40
C GLU A 134 8.74 -6.33 8.37
N GLU A 135 9.92 -6.93 8.31
CA GLU A 135 11.18 -6.18 8.31
C GLU A 135 11.38 -5.39 7.01
N GLY A 136 11.07 -6.00 5.87
CA GLY A 136 11.13 -5.32 4.58
C GLY A 136 10.16 -4.16 4.48
N ALA A 137 8.95 -4.29 4.96
CA ALA A 137 7.98 -3.18 5.00
C ALA A 137 8.53 -1.96 5.76
N LEU A 138 9.27 -2.19 6.85
CA LEU A 138 9.86 -1.12 7.67
C LEU A 138 11.14 -0.53 7.05
N LYS A 139 12.01 -1.36 6.48
CA LYS A 139 13.36 -0.95 6.08
C LYS A 139 13.52 -0.70 4.59
N GLY A 140 12.68 -1.31 3.77
CA GLY A 140 12.70 -1.21 2.32
C GLY A 140 12.11 -2.46 1.67
N PRO A 141 10.84 -2.44 1.26
CA PRO A 141 10.22 -3.54 0.52
C PRO A 141 10.60 -3.51 -0.97
N SER A 142 10.43 -4.62 -1.65
CA SER A 142 10.25 -4.63 -3.10
C SER A 142 8.80 -4.25 -3.42
N ILE A 143 8.59 -3.26 -4.30
CA ILE A 143 7.27 -2.72 -4.62
C ILE A 143 6.97 -2.87 -6.10
N MET A 144 5.82 -3.46 -6.44
CA MET A 144 5.41 -3.83 -7.79
C MET A 144 4.11 -3.11 -8.15
N PRO A 145 4.14 -1.80 -8.45
CA PRO A 145 2.94 -1.04 -8.79
C PRO A 145 2.50 -1.27 -10.24
N GLY A 146 1.20 -1.49 -10.43
CA GLY A 146 0.51 -1.43 -11.71
C GLY A 146 -0.37 -0.18 -11.81
N GLY A 147 -1.21 -0.11 -12.85
CA GLY A 147 -2.14 0.99 -13.08
C GLY A 147 -1.70 1.97 -14.17
N SER A 148 -2.39 3.10 -14.30
CA SER A 148 -2.12 4.07 -15.36
C SER A 148 -0.77 4.78 -15.18
N LYS A 149 -0.22 5.34 -16.28
CA LYS A 149 1.01 6.14 -16.21
C LYS A 149 0.83 7.39 -15.37
N GLU A 150 -0.32 8.04 -15.44
CA GLU A 150 -0.66 9.23 -14.67
C GLU A 150 -0.63 8.95 -13.16
N SER A 151 -1.22 7.83 -12.73
CA SER A 151 -1.15 7.42 -11.32
C SER A 151 0.29 7.09 -10.89
N TRP A 152 1.07 6.45 -11.76
CA TRP A 152 2.48 6.17 -11.51
C TRP A 152 3.32 7.44 -11.34
N GLU A 153 3.11 8.47 -12.14
CA GLU A 153 3.82 9.76 -11.98
C GLU A 153 3.61 10.35 -10.59
N SER A 154 2.43 10.14 -9.99
CA SER A 154 2.08 10.65 -8.66
C SER A 154 2.58 9.78 -7.52
N VAL A 155 2.53 8.44 -7.64
CA VAL A 155 2.90 7.53 -6.54
C VAL A 155 4.35 7.05 -6.62
N GLY A 156 4.93 7.03 -7.81
CA GLY A 156 6.28 6.53 -8.08
C GLY A 156 7.38 7.19 -7.25
N PRO A 157 7.39 8.53 -7.07
CA PRO A 157 8.38 9.19 -6.22
C PRO A 157 8.37 8.70 -4.77
N ILE A 158 7.18 8.44 -4.20
CA ILE A 158 7.04 7.88 -2.85
C ILE A 158 7.56 6.44 -2.84
N PHE A 159 7.06 5.60 -3.74
CA PHE A 159 7.37 4.18 -3.76
C PHE A 159 8.84 3.87 -3.99
N ARG A 160 9.49 4.59 -4.91
CA ARG A 160 10.94 4.46 -5.12
C ARG A 160 11.76 4.83 -3.90
N LYS A 161 11.31 5.83 -3.14
CA LYS A 161 12.04 6.33 -1.97
C LYS A 161 11.95 5.39 -0.77
N ILE A 162 10.83 4.66 -0.64
CA ILE A 162 10.61 3.71 0.46
C ILE A 162 11.04 2.28 0.13
N ALA A 163 11.30 1.97 -1.14
CA ALA A 163 11.75 0.65 -1.57
C ALA A 163 13.18 0.34 -1.11
N ALA A 164 13.53 -0.93 -1.09
CA ALA A 164 14.91 -1.37 -0.93
C ALA A 164 15.77 -0.83 -2.08
N ILE A 165 17.04 -0.55 -1.78
CA ILE A 165 18.03 -0.14 -2.78
C ILE A 165 19.03 -1.29 -2.95
N VAL A 166 19.18 -1.75 -4.18
CA VAL A 166 20.16 -2.78 -4.55
C VAL A 166 20.99 -2.22 -5.71
N ASP A 167 22.31 -2.24 -5.56
CA ASP A 167 23.26 -1.70 -6.55
C ASP A 167 22.95 -0.24 -6.97
N GLY A 168 22.45 0.56 -6.03
CA GLY A 168 22.08 1.96 -6.27
C GLY A 168 20.69 2.17 -6.86
N GLU A 169 19.97 1.13 -7.23
CA GLU A 169 18.65 1.20 -7.85
C GLU A 169 17.53 0.78 -6.87
N PRO A 170 16.38 1.49 -6.89
CA PRO A 170 15.25 1.10 -6.06
C PRO A 170 14.56 -0.15 -6.60
N CYS A 171 14.28 -1.11 -5.71
CA CYS A 171 13.48 -2.31 -6.00
C CYS A 171 12.00 -1.94 -6.22
N CYS A 172 11.76 -0.98 -7.10
CA CYS A 172 10.43 -0.46 -7.45
C CYS A 172 10.42 0.06 -8.87
N ARG A 173 9.58 -0.53 -9.71
CA ARG A 173 9.35 -0.11 -11.09
C ARG A 173 7.86 -0.25 -11.43
N HIS A 174 7.35 0.60 -12.31
CA HIS A 174 6.01 0.42 -12.88
C HIS A 174 5.94 -0.89 -13.67
N MET A 175 5.06 -1.81 -13.24
CA MET A 175 4.96 -3.16 -13.83
C MET A 175 4.13 -3.18 -15.12
N GLY A 176 3.28 -2.18 -15.32
CA GLY A 176 2.39 -2.09 -16.48
C GLY A 176 0.98 -1.61 -16.09
N PRO A 177 0.06 -1.58 -17.04
CA PRO A 177 -1.32 -1.14 -16.79
C PRO A 177 -2.09 -2.14 -15.93
N ASP A 178 -3.26 -1.73 -15.51
CA ASP A 178 -4.29 -2.57 -14.87
C ASP A 178 -3.76 -3.35 -13.65
N GLY A 179 -4.06 -4.64 -13.62
CA GLY A 179 -3.65 -5.58 -12.57
C GLY A 179 -2.20 -6.05 -12.63
N ALA A 180 -1.34 -5.44 -13.49
CA ALA A 180 0.02 -5.93 -13.71
C ALA A 180 0.85 -6.04 -12.42
N GLY A 181 0.71 -5.10 -11.48
CA GLY A 181 1.44 -5.13 -10.20
C GLY A 181 1.08 -6.36 -9.36
N HIS A 182 -0.20 -6.63 -9.19
CA HIS A 182 -0.67 -7.82 -8.47
C HIS A 182 -0.38 -9.13 -9.23
N TYR A 183 -0.39 -9.10 -10.56
CA TYR A 183 0.01 -10.25 -11.36
C TYR A 183 1.48 -10.63 -11.12
N VAL A 184 2.38 -9.64 -11.17
CA VAL A 184 3.81 -9.86 -10.89
C VAL A 184 4.00 -10.36 -9.46
N LYS A 185 3.29 -9.79 -8.47
CA LYS A 185 3.34 -10.27 -7.08
C LYS A 185 2.84 -11.71 -6.93
N MET A 186 1.79 -12.08 -7.66
CA MET A 186 1.29 -13.47 -7.68
C MET A 186 2.35 -14.44 -8.21
N VAL A 187 3.02 -14.10 -9.32
CA VAL A 187 4.10 -14.92 -9.89
C VAL A 187 5.27 -15.02 -8.92
N HIS A 188 5.70 -13.89 -8.34
CA HIS A 188 6.73 -13.86 -7.30
C HIS A 188 6.41 -14.83 -6.15
N ASN A 189 5.21 -14.74 -5.59
CA ASN A 189 4.80 -15.63 -4.50
C ASN A 189 4.75 -17.09 -4.92
N GLY A 190 4.30 -17.39 -6.13
CA GLY A 190 4.28 -18.76 -6.66
C GLY A 190 5.68 -19.39 -6.71
N ILE A 191 6.68 -18.61 -7.14
CA ILE A 191 8.09 -19.05 -7.17
C ILE A 191 8.62 -19.22 -5.75
N GLU A 192 8.43 -18.24 -4.87
CA GLU A 192 8.92 -18.23 -3.48
C GLU A 192 8.38 -19.42 -2.69
N TYR A 193 7.09 -19.71 -2.79
CA TYR A 193 6.49 -20.87 -2.09
C TYR A 193 6.94 -22.20 -2.68
N GLY A 194 7.22 -22.26 -3.98
CA GLY A 194 7.83 -23.44 -4.62
C GLY A 194 9.21 -23.74 -4.07
N ASP A 195 10.08 -22.74 -3.98
CA ASP A 195 11.42 -22.85 -3.38
C ASP A 195 11.35 -23.27 -1.91
N MET A 196 10.48 -22.65 -1.13
CA MET A 196 10.28 -23.02 0.28
C MET A 196 9.85 -24.47 0.45
N GLN A 197 8.96 -24.97 -0.40
CA GLN A 197 8.52 -26.36 -0.37
C GLN A 197 9.68 -27.32 -0.71
N LEU A 198 10.46 -27.03 -1.75
CA LEU A 198 11.63 -27.84 -2.12
C LEU A 198 12.67 -27.90 -0.99
N ILE A 199 12.93 -26.80 -0.31
CA ILE A 199 13.84 -26.76 0.86
C ILE A 199 13.29 -27.64 1.99
N CYS A 200 11.98 -27.55 2.29
CA CYS A 200 11.35 -28.36 3.32
C CYS A 200 11.43 -29.87 3.00
N GLU A 201 11.21 -30.27 1.75
CA GLU A 201 11.31 -31.66 1.32
C GLU A 201 12.75 -32.17 1.39
N ALA A 202 13.72 -31.40 0.91
CA ALA A 202 15.15 -31.74 1.04
C ALA A 202 15.55 -31.90 2.52
N TYR A 203 15.13 -31.02 3.39
CA TYR A 203 15.37 -31.13 4.83
C TYR A 203 14.74 -32.41 5.42
N ALA A 204 13.51 -32.72 5.04
CA ALA A 204 12.83 -33.94 5.51
C ALA A 204 13.59 -35.23 5.12
N ILE A 205 14.09 -35.30 3.87
CA ILE A 205 14.91 -36.42 3.39
C ILE A 205 16.23 -36.53 4.15
N LEU A 206 16.91 -35.40 4.41
CA LEU A 206 18.19 -35.40 5.11
C LEU A 206 18.07 -35.70 6.60
N LYS A 207 16.89 -35.61 7.16
CA LYS A 207 16.62 -35.88 8.58
C LYS A 207 16.32 -37.37 8.84
N THR A 208 15.99 -38.17 7.83
CA THR A 208 15.79 -39.63 7.92
C THR A 208 17.13 -40.36 7.93
#